data_e800918ceee279a9aebd2228a7af134a
#
_entry.id   e800918ceee279a9aebd2228a7af134a
#
_cell.length_a   1.000
_cell.length_b   1.000
_cell.length_c   1.000
_cell.angle_alpha   90.00
_cell.angle_beta   90.00
_cell.angle_gamma   90.00
#
_symmetry.space_group_name_H-M   'P 1'
#
loop_
_entity.id
_entity.type
_entity.pdbx_description
1 polymer ?
#
loop_
_entity_poly.entity_id
_entity_poly.type
_entity_poly.pdbx_seq_one_letter_code
_entity_poly.pdbx_strand_id
1 'polypeptide(L)'
;MCIRDSKSCGYEDPLLVSGTDGIGTKILLGIETDILDGLGHDLVGMCLNDILCHGAEPLFFLDYYASSKIDKNSFLKIMKSITEACKINNCSLIGGETAEMPGLYKKDDFDFAGFCVGAVERKKILPKRDVMKEDDLLYGIRSSGFHSNGYSLIRKVLKDKNIDLHKKTEFKSSYETNAAALMAP
;
A
#
# COMPACT_ATOMS: atom_id res chain seq x y z
N MET A 1 -17.00 15.04 2.28
CA MET A 1 -16.38 15.96 1.29
C MET A 1 -15.05 16.41 1.85
N CYS A 2 -13.98 16.19 1.11
CA CYS A 2 -12.61 16.50 1.53
C CYS A 2 -12.13 17.73 0.77
N ILE A 3 -11.62 18.75 1.47
CA ILE A 3 -11.16 20.00 0.87
C ILE A 3 -9.72 20.25 1.31
N ARG A 4 -8.85 20.53 0.35
CA ARG A 4 -7.46 20.98 0.59
C ARG A 4 -7.17 22.21 -0.24
N ASP A 5 -6.53 23.22 0.37
CA ASP A 5 -6.05 24.39 -0.36
C ASP A 5 -4.76 24.07 -1.10
N SER A 6 -4.80 24.11 -2.43
CA SER A 6 -3.64 23.86 -3.29
C SER A 6 -2.68 25.07 -3.42
N LYS A 7 -3.12 26.26 -3.04
CA LYS A 7 -2.29 27.49 -3.15
C LYS A 7 -1.11 27.47 -2.20
N SER A 8 -1.18 26.71 -1.10
CA SER A 8 -0.10 26.60 -0.12
C SER A 8 1.07 25.69 -0.54
N CYS A 9 0.99 25.01 -1.69
CA CYS A 9 1.97 23.99 -2.08
C CYS A 9 3.17 24.53 -2.89
N GLY A 10 3.19 25.82 -3.24
CA GLY A 10 4.36 26.50 -3.86
C GLY A 10 4.65 26.10 -5.30
N TYR A 11 3.70 25.50 -6.03
CA TYR A 11 3.83 25.15 -7.44
C TYR A 11 3.48 26.33 -8.35
N GLU A 12 4.21 26.44 -9.49
CA GLU A 12 3.97 27.45 -10.53
C GLU A 12 3.06 26.90 -11.65
N ASP A 13 3.36 25.73 -12.18
CA ASP A 13 2.59 25.04 -13.24
C ASP A 13 2.46 23.53 -12.91
N PRO A 14 1.68 23.17 -11.89
CA PRO A 14 1.60 21.79 -11.42
C PRO A 14 0.76 20.91 -12.34
N LEU A 15 1.20 19.67 -12.50
CA LEU A 15 0.38 18.55 -12.94
C LEU A 15 -0.06 17.76 -11.73
N LEU A 16 -1.32 17.42 -11.67
CA LEU A 16 -1.83 16.44 -10.71
C LEU A 16 -1.58 15.03 -11.24
N VAL A 17 -1.06 14.17 -10.38
CA VAL A 17 -0.85 12.75 -10.66
C VAL A 17 -1.61 11.96 -9.61
N SER A 18 -2.39 10.98 -10.04
CA SER A 18 -3.17 10.14 -9.14
C SER A 18 -2.85 8.68 -9.37
N GLY A 19 -2.85 7.91 -8.27
CA GLY A 19 -2.72 6.47 -8.25
C GLY A 19 -3.82 5.86 -7.38
N THR A 20 -4.28 4.68 -7.73
CA THR A 20 -5.22 3.90 -6.94
C THR A 20 -4.81 2.44 -6.97
N ASP A 21 -4.89 1.78 -5.84
CA ASP A 21 -4.57 0.35 -5.73
C ASP A 21 -5.42 -0.28 -4.62
N GLY A 22 -5.61 -1.60 -4.70
CA GLY A 22 -6.20 -2.42 -3.65
C GLY A 22 -5.14 -3.24 -2.95
N ILE A 23 -5.37 -3.61 -1.69
CA ILE A 23 -4.41 -4.41 -0.91
C ILE A 23 -4.13 -5.78 -1.55
N GLY A 24 -5.03 -6.29 -2.37
CA GLY A 24 -4.87 -7.53 -3.07
C GLY A 24 -4.89 -8.77 -2.17
N THR A 25 -4.40 -9.89 -2.69
CA THR A 25 -4.57 -11.19 -2.04
C THR A 25 -3.65 -11.44 -0.84
N LYS A 26 -2.76 -10.52 -0.49
CA LYS A 26 -2.00 -10.50 0.78
C LYS A 26 -2.95 -10.46 1.98
N ILE A 27 -4.08 -9.77 1.84
CA ILE A 27 -5.08 -9.66 2.89
C ILE A 27 -5.57 -11.01 3.41
N LEU A 28 -5.71 -12.01 2.52
CA LEU A 28 -6.19 -13.34 2.91
C LEU A 28 -5.21 -14.04 3.87
N LEU A 29 -3.92 -13.80 3.70
CA LEU A 29 -2.91 -14.28 4.63
C LEU A 29 -2.96 -13.49 5.94
N GLY A 30 -3.19 -12.19 5.88
CA GLY A 30 -3.39 -11.34 7.05
C GLY A 30 -4.58 -11.77 7.90
N ILE A 31 -5.71 -12.09 7.28
CA ILE A 31 -6.90 -12.61 7.95
C ILE A 31 -6.60 -13.98 8.61
N GLU A 32 -5.94 -14.89 7.88
CA GLU A 32 -5.59 -16.22 8.39
C GLU A 32 -4.65 -16.18 9.59
N THR A 33 -3.74 -15.20 9.63
CA THR A 33 -2.69 -15.11 10.67
C THR A 33 -2.95 -14.05 11.74
N ASP A 34 -4.02 -13.24 11.61
CA ASP A 34 -4.32 -12.04 12.40
C ASP A 34 -3.17 -11.00 12.42
N ILE A 35 -2.31 -10.99 11.38
CA ILE A 35 -1.22 -10.01 11.23
C ILE A 35 -1.65 -8.96 10.22
N LEU A 36 -2.20 -7.85 10.72
CA LEU A 36 -2.80 -6.79 9.89
C LEU A 36 -2.02 -5.47 9.92
N ASP A 37 -1.11 -5.31 10.89
CA ASP A 37 -0.48 -4.03 11.21
C ASP A 37 0.40 -3.45 10.08
N GLY A 38 0.91 -4.28 9.16
CA GLY A 38 1.70 -3.87 8.01
C GLY A 38 0.88 -3.51 6.77
N LEU A 39 -0.37 -3.97 6.70
CA LEU A 39 -1.16 -3.89 5.45
C LEU A 39 -1.48 -2.46 5.01
N GLY A 40 -1.61 -1.53 5.96
CA GLY A 40 -1.80 -0.11 5.63
C GLY A 40 -0.55 0.51 4.99
N HIS A 41 0.65 0.12 5.43
CA HIS A 41 1.90 0.53 4.79
C HIS A 41 2.00 -0.03 3.39
N ASP A 42 1.63 -1.29 3.18
CA ASP A 42 1.56 -1.90 1.86
C ASP A 42 0.65 -1.09 0.91
N LEU A 43 -0.57 -0.79 1.34
CA LEU A 43 -1.54 -0.05 0.52
C LEU A 43 -1.05 1.34 0.16
N VAL A 44 -0.60 2.11 1.16
CA VAL A 44 -0.10 3.48 0.94
C VAL A 44 1.15 3.44 0.07
N GLY A 45 2.07 2.51 0.31
CA GLY A 45 3.28 2.33 -0.49
C GLY A 45 2.98 2.04 -1.96
N MET A 46 2.04 1.15 -2.26
CA MET A 46 1.63 0.85 -3.65
C MET A 46 1.12 2.11 -4.37
N CYS A 47 0.17 2.81 -3.75
CA CYS A 47 -0.40 4.03 -4.36
C CYS A 47 0.64 5.15 -4.52
N LEU A 48 1.50 5.38 -3.52
CA LEU A 48 2.48 6.45 -3.57
C LEU A 48 3.63 6.16 -4.54
N ASN A 49 4.07 4.92 -4.63
CA ASN A 49 5.13 4.53 -5.56
C ASN A 49 4.73 4.77 -7.02
N ASP A 50 3.46 4.57 -7.38
CA ASP A 50 2.96 4.85 -8.72
C ASP A 50 3.09 6.32 -9.09
N ILE A 51 2.69 7.23 -8.20
CA ILE A 51 2.83 8.68 -8.48
C ILE A 51 4.29 9.14 -8.39
N LEU A 52 5.10 8.52 -7.53
CA LEU A 52 6.52 8.81 -7.39
C LEU A 52 7.31 8.49 -8.66
N CYS A 53 6.93 7.45 -9.42
CA CYS A 53 7.51 7.13 -10.73
C CYS A 53 7.39 8.28 -11.73
N HIS A 54 6.46 9.19 -11.51
CA HIS A 54 6.30 10.41 -12.31
C HIS A 54 6.95 11.65 -11.68
N GLY A 55 7.66 11.48 -10.57
CA GLY A 55 8.30 12.57 -9.83
C GLY A 55 7.32 13.43 -9.05
N ALA A 56 6.10 12.95 -8.81
CA ALA A 56 5.09 13.66 -8.07
C ALA A 56 5.30 13.51 -6.56
N GLU A 57 5.14 14.61 -5.84
CA GLU A 57 5.10 14.62 -4.38
C GLU A 57 3.68 14.31 -3.92
N PRO A 58 3.48 13.40 -2.95
CA PRO A 58 2.16 13.06 -2.44
C PRO A 58 1.56 14.24 -1.70
N LEU A 59 0.29 14.52 -1.94
CA LEU A 59 -0.45 15.58 -1.28
C LEU A 59 -1.46 15.04 -0.30
N PHE A 60 -2.32 14.12 -0.76
CA PHE A 60 -3.35 13.53 0.08
C PHE A 60 -3.74 12.12 -0.37
N PHE A 61 -4.32 11.42 0.57
CA PHE A 61 -4.78 10.04 0.46
C PHE A 61 -6.24 9.91 0.89
N LEU A 62 -6.93 9.00 0.24
CA LEU A 62 -8.29 8.56 0.56
C LEU A 62 -8.29 7.04 0.64
N ASP A 63 -9.00 6.46 1.59
CA ASP A 63 -9.18 5.03 1.68
C ASP A 63 -10.62 4.60 1.38
N TYR A 64 -10.77 3.36 0.99
CA TYR A 64 -12.03 2.67 0.89
C TYR A 64 -11.92 1.34 1.63
N TYR A 65 -12.73 1.14 2.66
CA TYR A 65 -12.78 -0.12 3.40
C TYR A 65 -14.17 -0.73 3.26
N ALA A 66 -14.24 -2.01 2.89
CA ALA A 66 -15.48 -2.74 2.72
C ALA A 66 -15.43 -4.11 3.39
N SER A 67 -16.50 -4.50 4.05
CA SER A 67 -16.60 -5.78 4.76
C SER A 67 -18.03 -6.30 4.78
N SER A 68 -18.22 -7.58 5.15
CA SER A 68 -19.56 -8.09 5.43
C SER A 68 -20.15 -7.43 6.69
N LYS A 69 -19.31 -7.31 7.73
CA LYS A 69 -19.58 -6.61 8.98
C LYS A 69 -18.25 -6.08 9.51
N ILE A 70 -18.25 -4.85 10.00
CA ILE A 70 -17.03 -4.23 10.52
C ILE A 70 -16.62 -4.91 11.82
N ASP A 71 -15.44 -5.55 11.81
CA ASP A 71 -14.72 -5.88 13.03
C ASP A 71 -13.90 -4.66 13.46
N LYS A 72 -14.24 -4.12 14.61
CA LYS A 72 -13.64 -2.88 15.10
C LYS A 72 -12.14 -3.00 15.32
N ASN A 73 -11.65 -4.17 15.77
CA ASN A 73 -10.23 -4.34 16.09
C ASN A 73 -9.38 -4.40 14.82
N SER A 74 -9.80 -5.21 13.84
CA SER A 74 -9.15 -5.32 12.54
C SER A 74 -9.15 -3.97 11.79
N PHE A 75 -10.31 -3.29 11.79
CA PHE A 75 -10.45 -1.97 11.19
C PHE A 75 -9.47 -0.96 11.82
N LEU A 76 -9.39 -0.89 13.16
CA LEU A 76 -8.49 0.03 13.84
C LEU A 76 -7.01 -0.27 13.59
N LYS A 77 -6.60 -1.55 13.53
CA LYS A 77 -5.23 -1.95 13.17
C LYS A 77 -4.86 -1.40 11.78
N ILE A 78 -5.74 -1.60 10.80
CA ILE A 78 -5.53 -1.17 9.41
C ILE A 78 -5.50 0.36 9.30
N MET A 79 -6.49 1.06 9.88
CA MET A 79 -6.55 2.52 9.82
C MET A 79 -5.36 3.19 10.51
N LYS A 80 -4.89 2.62 11.62
CA LYS A 80 -3.66 3.08 12.27
C LYS A 80 -2.47 2.94 11.34
N SER A 81 -2.30 1.78 10.71
CA SER A 81 -1.22 1.50 9.77
C SER A 81 -1.25 2.44 8.55
N ILE A 82 -2.43 2.69 7.96
CA ILE A 82 -2.60 3.68 6.87
C ILE A 82 -2.19 5.08 7.34
N THR A 83 -2.66 5.49 8.52
CA THR A 83 -2.37 6.82 9.08
C THR A 83 -0.87 7.02 9.32
N GLU A 84 -0.20 6.02 9.88
CA GLU A 84 1.24 6.04 10.11
C GLU A 84 2.03 6.11 8.80
N ALA A 85 1.65 5.31 7.81
CA ALA A 85 2.27 5.33 6.49
C ALA A 85 2.08 6.69 5.78
N CYS A 86 0.89 7.25 5.82
CA CYS A 86 0.62 8.59 5.29
C CYS A 86 1.47 9.66 5.98
N LYS A 87 1.57 9.60 7.32
CA LYS A 87 2.37 10.55 8.11
C LYS A 87 3.86 10.49 7.76
N ILE A 88 4.43 9.29 7.65
CA ILE A 88 5.85 9.09 7.29
C ILE A 88 6.16 9.71 5.92
N ASN A 89 5.21 9.64 4.99
CA ASN A 89 5.36 10.11 3.62
C ASN A 89 4.85 11.55 3.39
N ASN A 90 4.58 12.32 4.45
CA ASN A 90 4.02 13.67 4.36
C ASN A 90 2.74 13.76 3.51
N CYS A 91 1.98 12.69 3.44
CA CYS A 91 0.72 12.57 2.72
C CYS A 91 -0.44 12.73 3.70
N SER A 92 -1.39 13.63 3.42
CA SER A 92 -2.52 13.86 4.33
C SER A 92 -3.62 12.83 4.08
N LEU A 93 -3.95 11.99 5.06
CA LEU A 93 -5.18 11.21 5.02
C LEU A 93 -6.36 12.16 5.28
N ILE A 94 -7.14 12.49 4.24
CA ILE A 94 -8.16 13.54 4.30
C ILE A 94 -9.60 13.02 4.36
N GLY A 95 -9.77 11.71 4.22
CA GLY A 95 -11.08 11.05 4.27
C GLY A 95 -11.04 9.71 3.58
N GLY A 96 -12.20 9.16 3.37
CA GLY A 96 -12.40 7.86 2.74
C GLY A 96 -13.86 7.44 2.81
N GLU A 97 -14.11 6.16 2.61
CA GLU A 97 -15.42 5.54 2.72
C GLU A 97 -15.31 4.20 3.44
N THR A 98 -16.29 3.91 4.29
CA THR A 98 -16.37 2.64 5.01
C THR A 98 -17.75 2.03 4.80
N ALA A 99 -17.79 0.81 4.22
CA ALA A 99 -19.04 0.17 3.85
C ALA A 99 -19.22 -1.21 4.49
N GLU A 100 -20.38 -1.43 5.10
CA GLU A 100 -20.85 -2.77 5.43
C GLU A 100 -21.73 -3.29 4.28
N MET A 101 -21.34 -4.42 3.71
CA MET A 101 -22.05 -5.03 2.58
C MET A 101 -22.33 -6.52 2.87
N PRO A 102 -23.27 -6.82 3.77
CA PRO A 102 -23.64 -8.17 4.09
C PRO A 102 -24.20 -8.90 2.85
N GLY A 103 -23.74 -10.12 2.63
CA GLY A 103 -24.11 -10.91 1.45
C GLY A 103 -23.19 -10.73 0.24
N LEU A 104 -22.45 -9.63 0.14
CA LEU A 104 -21.39 -9.48 -0.87
C LEU A 104 -20.08 -10.09 -0.38
N TYR A 105 -19.65 -9.74 0.82
CA TYR A 105 -18.52 -10.39 1.49
C TYR A 105 -18.97 -11.56 2.36
N LYS A 106 -18.14 -12.60 2.45
CA LYS A 106 -18.35 -13.66 3.43
C LYS A 106 -18.14 -13.10 4.84
N LYS A 107 -18.63 -13.84 5.83
CA LYS A 107 -18.38 -13.51 7.22
C LYS A 107 -16.87 -13.40 7.46
N ASP A 108 -16.48 -12.35 8.15
CA ASP A 108 -15.09 -12.02 8.51
C ASP A 108 -14.16 -11.61 7.33
N ASP A 109 -14.66 -11.68 6.07
CA ASP A 109 -13.94 -11.15 4.92
C ASP A 109 -14.11 -9.62 4.83
N PHE A 110 -13.04 -8.95 4.46
CA PHE A 110 -13.00 -7.53 4.16
C PHE A 110 -11.98 -7.24 3.06
N ASP A 111 -12.11 -6.07 2.45
CA ASP A 111 -11.16 -5.55 1.47
C ASP A 111 -10.96 -4.07 1.70
N PHE A 112 -9.84 -3.54 1.25
CA PHE A 112 -9.59 -2.11 1.29
C PHE A 112 -8.68 -1.67 0.16
N ALA A 113 -8.92 -0.45 -0.29
CA ALA A 113 -8.23 0.19 -1.37
C ALA A 113 -7.79 1.60 -0.99
N GLY A 114 -6.81 2.12 -1.70
CA GLY A 114 -6.31 3.46 -1.52
C GLY A 114 -6.38 4.26 -2.80
N PHE A 115 -6.46 5.56 -2.64
CA PHE A 115 -6.42 6.53 -3.70
C PHE A 115 -5.54 7.70 -3.25
N CYS A 116 -4.48 7.97 -3.99
CA CYS A 116 -3.61 9.09 -3.69
C CYS A 116 -3.61 10.12 -4.82
N VAL A 117 -3.37 11.36 -4.45
CA VAL A 117 -3.12 12.46 -5.38
C VAL A 117 -1.83 13.15 -4.97
N GLY A 118 -0.97 13.36 -5.94
CA GLY A 118 0.25 14.12 -5.82
C GLY A 118 0.34 15.23 -6.87
N ALA A 119 1.37 16.02 -6.79
CA ALA A 119 1.66 17.06 -7.76
C ALA A 119 3.12 17.05 -8.17
N VAL A 120 3.37 17.45 -9.42
CA VAL A 120 4.70 17.64 -9.97
C VAL A 120 4.70 18.86 -10.89
N GLU A 121 5.75 19.65 -10.86
CA GLU A 121 5.93 20.70 -11.87
C GLU A 121 5.99 20.09 -13.27
N ARG A 122 5.26 20.64 -14.23
CA ARG A 122 5.22 20.15 -15.62
C ARG A 122 6.61 19.94 -16.22
N LYS A 123 7.55 20.81 -15.92
CA LYS A 123 8.93 20.72 -16.40
C LYS A 123 9.75 19.63 -15.71
N LYS A 124 9.26 19.07 -14.59
CA LYS A 124 9.97 18.06 -13.79
C LYS A 124 9.37 16.65 -13.91
N ILE A 125 8.27 16.48 -14.65
CA ILE A 125 7.63 15.16 -14.79
C ILE A 125 8.60 14.12 -15.33
N LEU A 126 8.51 12.90 -14.78
CA LEU A 126 9.28 11.74 -15.21
C LEU A 126 8.39 10.77 -16.02
N PRO A 127 8.99 9.91 -16.85
CA PRO A 127 10.40 9.86 -17.25
C PRO A 127 10.74 10.94 -18.27
N LYS A 128 11.94 11.52 -18.17
CA LYS A 128 12.47 12.48 -19.15
C LYS A 128 13.18 11.72 -20.29
N ARG A 129 12.42 11.10 -21.16
CA ARG A 129 12.94 10.23 -22.22
C ARG A 129 13.94 10.92 -23.15
N ASP A 130 13.74 12.21 -23.38
CA ASP A 130 14.56 12.99 -24.32
C ASP A 130 16.01 13.22 -23.85
N VAL A 131 16.28 13.00 -22.55
CA VAL A 131 17.63 13.16 -21.98
C VAL A 131 18.30 11.85 -21.61
N MET A 132 17.60 10.71 -21.74
CA MET A 132 18.17 9.38 -21.46
C MET A 132 19.21 9.00 -22.52
N LYS A 133 20.32 8.43 -22.09
CA LYS A 133 21.45 8.01 -22.94
C LYS A 133 21.84 6.56 -22.68
N GLU A 134 22.52 5.93 -23.66
CA GLU A 134 23.00 4.56 -23.53
C GLU A 134 24.01 4.37 -22.38
N ASP A 135 24.76 5.43 -22.05
CA ASP A 135 25.78 5.42 -20.98
C ASP A 135 25.21 5.78 -19.59
N ASP A 136 23.90 5.98 -19.45
CA ASP A 136 23.27 6.26 -18.15
C ASP A 136 23.41 5.06 -17.21
N LEU A 137 23.75 5.34 -15.95
CA LEU A 137 23.90 4.32 -14.92
C LEU A 137 22.54 3.88 -14.38
N LEU A 138 22.35 2.57 -14.25
CA LEU A 138 21.18 1.98 -13.61
C LEU A 138 21.49 1.72 -12.13
N TYR A 139 20.67 2.28 -11.26
CA TYR A 139 20.72 2.04 -9.83
C TYR A 139 19.55 1.17 -9.38
N GLY A 140 19.85 0.14 -8.61
CA GLY A 140 18.85 -0.72 -7.98
C GLY A 140 18.76 -0.46 -6.49
N ILE A 141 17.55 -0.36 -5.97
CA ILE A 141 17.28 -0.35 -4.53
C ILE A 141 16.99 -1.78 -4.11
N ARG A 142 17.70 -2.27 -3.06
CA ARG A 142 17.48 -3.62 -2.55
C ARG A 142 16.07 -3.72 -1.95
N SER A 143 15.34 -4.78 -2.33
CA SER A 143 14.05 -5.09 -1.71
C SER A 143 14.20 -5.46 -0.23
N SER A 144 13.26 -5.02 0.60
CA SER A 144 13.16 -5.40 2.00
C SER A 144 12.43 -6.73 2.23
N GLY A 145 11.67 -7.22 1.26
CA GLY A 145 10.91 -8.47 1.36
C GLY A 145 10.00 -8.68 0.17
N PHE A 146 8.89 -9.37 0.39
CA PHE A 146 7.89 -9.64 -0.64
C PHE A 146 6.97 -8.43 -0.92
N HIS A 147 6.91 -7.49 0.01
CA HIS A 147 6.00 -6.35 -0.03
C HIS A 147 4.53 -6.79 -0.21
N SER A 148 3.83 -6.34 -1.26
CA SER A 148 2.39 -6.53 -1.41
C SER A 148 1.98 -7.32 -2.64
N ASN A 149 2.87 -7.50 -3.62
CA ASN A 149 2.52 -8.11 -4.90
C ASN A 149 2.86 -9.61 -4.97
N GLY A 150 2.19 -10.31 -5.87
CA GLY A 150 2.45 -11.73 -6.13
C GLY A 150 1.87 -12.70 -5.09
N TYR A 151 1.03 -12.27 -4.17
CA TYR A 151 0.52 -13.11 -3.07
C TYR A 151 -0.39 -14.26 -3.51
N SER A 152 -1.03 -14.19 -4.65
CA SER A 152 -1.74 -15.34 -5.22
C SER A 152 -0.79 -16.51 -5.48
N LEU A 153 0.40 -16.24 -6.02
CA LEU A 153 1.44 -17.25 -6.23
C LEU A 153 2.07 -17.70 -4.90
N ILE A 154 2.39 -16.75 -4.02
CA ILE A 154 2.95 -17.06 -2.70
C ILE A 154 2.03 -18.00 -1.94
N ARG A 155 0.74 -17.69 -1.83
CA ARG A 155 -0.26 -18.54 -1.16
C ARG A 155 -0.38 -19.92 -1.82
N LYS A 156 -0.30 -19.99 -3.14
CA LYS A 156 -0.27 -21.27 -3.84
C LYS A 156 0.97 -22.09 -3.45
N VAL A 157 2.15 -21.50 -3.43
CA VAL A 157 3.40 -22.18 -3.03
C VAL A 157 3.34 -22.64 -1.58
N LEU A 158 2.85 -21.79 -0.66
CA LEU A 158 2.67 -22.15 0.75
C LEU A 158 1.80 -23.40 0.90
N LYS A 159 0.69 -23.44 0.18
CA LYS A 159 -0.24 -24.59 0.18
C LYS A 159 0.40 -25.83 -0.45
N ASP A 160 0.99 -25.71 -1.62
CA ASP A 160 1.57 -26.86 -2.37
C ASP A 160 2.76 -27.48 -1.63
N LYS A 161 3.48 -26.67 -0.85
CA LYS A 161 4.64 -27.10 -0.05
C LYS A 161 4.32 -27.38 1.41
N ASN A 162 3.08 -27.25 1.83
CA ASN A 162 2.64 -27.41 3.23
C ASN A 162 3.51 -26.59 4.21
N ILE A 163 3.79 -25.33 3.86
CA ILE A 163 4.59 -24.44 4.71
C ILE A 163 3.75 -24.03 5.92
N ASP A 164 4.24 -24.36 7.11
CA ASP A 164 3.64 -23.93 8.36
C ASP A 164 3.96 -22.43 8.61
N LEU A 165 2.92 -21.61 8.68
CA LEU A 165 3.02 -20.16 8.88
C LEU A 165 3.50 -19.78 10.28
N HIS A 166 3.26 -20.62 11.27
CA HIS A 166 3.63 -20.37 12.68
C HIS A 166 5.04 -20.87 13.01
N LYS A 167 5.66 -21.62 12.13
CA LYS A 167 7.03 -22.11 12.30
C LYS A 167 8.02 -20.94 12.22
N LYS A 168 9.12 -21.08 12.96
CA LYS A 168 10.24 -20.13 12.91
C LYS A 168 10.75 -19.99 11.48
N THR A 169 10.91 -18.75 11.03
CA THR A 169 11.41 -18.49 9.69
C THR A 169 12.91 -18.74 9.57
N GLU A 170 13.34 -19.27 8.43
CA GLU A 170 14.74 -19.49 8.09
C GLU A 170 15.30 -18.46 7.11
N PHE A 171 14.41 -17.68 6.45
CA PHE A 171 14.82 -16.78 5.38
C PHE A 171 14.98 -15.31 5.78
N LYS A 172 14.62 -14.95 7.01
CA LYS A 172 14.85 -13.60 7.50
C LYS A 172 14.93 -13.57 9.03
N SER A 173 16.13 -13.42 9.54
CA SER A 173 16.42 -13.48 10.99
C SER A 173 15.75 -12.40 11.84
N SER A 174 15.22 -11.33 11.21
CA SER A 174 14.51 -10.25 11.90
C SER A 174 13.06 -10.58 12.27
N TYR A 175 12.54 -11.71 11.79
CA TYR A 175 11.17 -12.14 12.06
C TYR A 175 11.15 -13.48 12.79
N GLU A 176 10.17 -13.65 13.69
CA GLU A 176 10.05 -14.86 14.48
C GLU A 176 9.41 -16.02 13.71
N THR A 177 8.41 -15.75 12.89
CA THR A 177 7.65 -16.76 12.16
C THR A 177 7.62 -16.52 10.66
N ASN A 178 7.29 -17.56 9.88
CA ASN A 178 7.06 -17.44 8.45
C ASN A 178 5.94 -16.45 8.13
N ALA A 179 4.86 -16.44 8.93
CA ALA A 179 3.78 -15.48 8.78
C ALA A 179 4.29 -14.04 8.96
N ALA A 180 5.03 -13.75 10.04
CA ALA A 180 5.56 -12.41 10.30
C ALA A 180 6.48 -11.92 9.17
N ALA A 181 7.34 -12.80 8.63
CA ALA A 181 8.23 -12.47 7.52
C ALA A 181 7.48 -12.19 6.20
N LEU A 182 6.39 -12.94 5.94
CA LEU A 182 5.55 -12.74 4.77
C LEU A 182 4.63 -11.53 4.89
N MET A 183 4.15 -11.22 6.09
CA MET A 183 3.26 -10.08 6.33
C MET A 183 3.99 -8.76 6.53
N ALA A 184 5.32 -8.74 6.57
CA ALA A 184 6.11 -7.52 6.60
C ALA A 184 5.78 -6.61 5.40
N PRO A 185 5.59 -5.29 5.64
CA PRO A 185 5.28 -4.32 4.61
C PRO A 185 6.47 -4.03 3.68
#